data_e1fd30d857ead1f951f8e9ac78d35b17
#
_entry.id   e1fd30d857ead1f951f8e9ac78d35b17
#
_cell.length_a   1.000
_cell.length_b   1.000
_cell.length_c   1.000
_cell.angle_alpha   90.00
_cell.angle_beta   90.00
_cell.angle_gamma   90.00
#
_symmetry.space_group_name_H-M   'P 1'
#
loop_
_entity.id
_entity.type
_entity.pdbx_description
1 polymer ?
#
loop_
_entity_poly.entity_id
_entity_poly.type
_entity_poly.pdbx_seq_one_letter_code
_entity_poly.pdbx_strand_id
1 'polypeptide(L)'
;MTLRCIDLFAGCGGTSTGATLAGLEVVAALNHWPVAVETHSLNHPRVHHVCQDIATVDPSSMPAHDVMLASPSCVGHTKARGREQSHHDACRATADDVLRFAEANSPRLVVVENVPEMVEWKRYGSWRMGWSDLGYRVSENILDAADCGVPQHRRRLFVV
;
A
#
# COMPACT_ATOMS: atom_id res chain seq x y z
N MET A 1 -5.73 14.25 -19.04
CA MET A 1 -5.85 12.78 -18.85
C MET A 1 -5.93 12.49 -17.38
N THR A 2 -6.86 11.64 -16.95
CA THR A 2 -6.96 11.19 -15.57
C THR A 2 -5.84 10.16 -15.31
N LEU A 3 -5.09 10.32 -14.21
CA LEU A 3 -4.07 9.35 -13.83
C LEU A 3 -4.74 8.06 -13.33
N ARG A 4 -4.23 6.93 -13.78
CA ARG A 4 -4.71 5.61 -13.40
C ARG A 4 -3.90 5.07 -12.23
N CYS A 5 -4.55 4.44 -11.26
CA CYS A 5 -3.85 3.84 -10.13
C CYS A 5 -4.27 2.40 -9.84
N ILE A 6 -3.36 1.66 -9.23
CA ILE A 6 -3.66 0.38 -8.59
C ILE A 6 -3.55 0.52 -7.08
N ASP A 7 -4.31 -0.30 -6.33
CA ASP A 7 -4.33 -0.32 -4.87
C ASP A 7 -3.92 -1.71 -4.37
N LEU A 8 -2.70 -1.81 -3.86
CA LEU A 8 -2.14 -3.05 -3.30
C LEU A 8 -2.45 -3.10 -1.80
N PHE A 9 -2.88 -4.26 -1.33
CA PHE A 9 -3.40 -4.46 0.04
C PHE A 9 -4.67 -3.64 0.33
N ALA A 10 -5.51 -3.48 -0.68
CA ALA A 10 -6.61 -2.52 -0.73
C ALA A 10 -7.65 -2.63 0.40
N GLY A 11 -7.67 -3.75 1.15
CA GLY A 11 -8.66 -3.97 2.21
C GLY A 11 -10.09 -3.79 1.71
N CYS A 12 -10.91 -3.06 2.45
CA CYS A 12 -12.30 -2.76 2.07
C CYS A 12 -12.45 -1.52 1.17
N GLY A 13 -11.34 -0.90 0.72
CA GLY A 13 -11.37 0.18 -0.28
C GLY A 13 -11.23 1.60 0.28
N GLY A 14 -10.73 1.79 1.50
CA GLY A 14 -10.52 3.13 2.06
C GLY A 14 -9.54 3.97 1.24
N THR A 15 -8.38 3.39 0.86
CA THR A 15 -7.38 4.04 0.02
C THR A 15 -7.93 4.30 -1.39
N SER A 16 -8.62 3.34 -1.98
CA SER A 16 -9.29 3.49 -3.30
C SER A 16 -10.34 4.60 -3.30
N THR A 17 -11.10 4.76 -2.21
CA THR A 17 -12.04 5.88 -2.04
C THR A 17 -11.29 7.21 -1.99
N GLY A 18 -10.21 7.30 -1.19
CA GLY A 18 -9.37 8.50 -1.13
C GLY A 18 -8.74 8.86 -2.47
N ALA A 19 -8.25 7.88 -3.21
CA ALA A 19 -7.72 8.05 -4.56
C ALA A 19 -8.76 8.62 -5.53
N THR A 20 -9.98 8.08 -5.49
CA THR A 20 -11.10 8.56 -6.33
C THR A 20 -11.46 10.00 -5.98
N LEU A 21 -11.52 10.35 -4.69
CA LEU A 21 -11.75 11.73 -4.24
C LEU A 21 -10.63 12.69 -4.67
N ALA A 22 -9.40 12.20 -4.78
CA ALA A 22 -8.26 12.95 -5.30
C ALA A 22 -8.25 13.05 -6.84
N GLY A 23 -9.24 12.49 -7.54
CA GLY A 23 -9.35 12.55 -9.00
C GLY A 23 -8.57 11.49 -9.76
N LEU A 24 -8.10 10.44 -9.07
CA LEU A 24 -7.47 9.27 -9.71
C LEU A 24 -8.53 8.25 -10.18
N GLU A 25 -8.21 7.51 -11.21
CA GLU A 25 -8.97 6.35 -11.65
C GLU A 25 -8.36 5.07 -11.08
N VAL A 26 -9.03 4.43 -10.12
CA VAL A 26 -8.61 3.13 -9.59
C VAL A 26 -8.96 2.05 -10.60
N VAL A 27 -7.96 1.40 -11.18
CA VAL A 27 -8.15 0.40 -12.26
C VAL A 27 -8.00 -1.03 -11.76
N ALA A 28 -7.23 -1.27 -10.70
CA ALA A 28 -7.15 -2.58 -10.06
C ALA A 28 -6.93 -2.44 -8.55
N ALA A 29 -7.43 -3.44 -7.82
CA ALA A 29 -7.25 -3.58 -6.38
C ALA A 29 -6.91 -5.04 -6.03
N LEU A 30 -5.89 -5.23 -5.21
CA LEU A 30 -5.39 -6.53 -4.80
C LEU A 30 -5.48 -6.69 -3.28
N ASN A 31 -6.05 -7.80 -2.84
CA ASN A 31 -6.01 -8.24 -1.45
C ASN A 31 -6.13 -9.76 -1.38
N HIS A 32 -5.51 -10.39 -0.38
CA HIS A 32 -5.58 -11.84 -0.19
C HIS A 32 -6.85 -12.32 0.53
N TRP A 33 -7.54 -11.43 1.24
CA TRP A 33 -8.70 -11.79 2.07
C TRP A 33 -10.01 -11.64 1.29
N PRO A 34 -10.75 -12.76 1.02
CA PRO A 34 -11.94 -12.72 0.17
C PRO A 34 -13.03 -11.76 0.65
N VAL A 35 -13.26 -11.67 1.96
CA VAL A 35 -14.29 -10.77 2.53
C VAL A 35 -13.94 -9.29 2.26
N ALA A 36 -12.65 -8.93 2.35
CA ALA A 36 -12.21 -7.58 2.02
C ALA A 36 -12.40 -7.29 0.52
N VAL A 37 -12.08 -8.24 -0.34
CA VAL A 37 -12.26 -8.10 -1.80
C VAL A 37 -13.73 -7.98 -2.16
N GLU A 38 -14.60 -8.78 -1.56
CA GLU A 38 -16.05 -8.68 -1.74
C GLU A 38 -16.57 -7.30 -1.33
N THR A 39 -16.19 -6.84 -0.13
CA THR A 39 -16.58 -5.50 0.35
C THR A 39 -16.06 -4.40 -0.57
N HIS A 40 -14.79 -4.52 -1.02
CA HIS A 40 -14.20 -3.58 -1.96
C HIS A 40 -14.98 -3.54 -3.28
N SER A 41 -15.39 -4.71 -3.81
CA SER A 41 -16.12 -4.80 -5.07
C SER A 41 -17.50 -4.16 -5.02
N LEU A 42 -18.17 -4.20 -3.86
CA LEU A 42 -19.43 -3.50 -3.64
C LEU A 42 -19.25 -1.97 -3.66
N ASN A 43 -18.17 -1.48 -3.08
CA ASN A 43 -17.86 -0.05 -3.00
C ASN A 43 -17.27 0.50 -4.31
N HIS A 44 -16.53 -0.33 -5.05
CA HIS A 44 -15.81 0.03 -6.26
C HIS A 44 -16.08 -0.95 -7.42
N PRO A 45 -17.32 -1.07 -7.93
CA PRO A 45 -17.73 -2.15 -8.84
C PRO A 45 -17.07 -2.11 -10.22
N ARG A 46 -16.39 -1.02 -10.60
CA ARG A 46 -15.69 -0.89 -11.89
C ARG A 46 -14.21 -1.23 -11.83
N VAL A 47 -13.68 -1.51 -10.63
CA VAL A 47 -12.28 -1.86 -10.41
C VAL A 47 -12.06 -3.34 -10.71
N HIS A 48 -10.93 -3.69 -11.34
CA HIS A 48 -10.51 -5.08 -11.48
C HIS A 48 -10.00 -5.62 -10.13
N HIS A 49 -10.66 -6.64 -9.59
CA HIS A 49 -10.33 -7.20 -8.27
C HIS A 49 -9.49 -8.47 -8.39
N VAL A 50 -8.36 -8.50 -7.68
CA VAL A 50 -7.47 -9.66 -7.57
C VAL A 50 -7.50 -10.17 -6.14
N CYS A 51 -8.08 -11.38 -5.92
CA CYS A 51 -8.14 -12.04 -4.62
C CYS A 51 -7.02 -13.08 -4.50
N GLN A 52 -5.79 -12.62 -4.23
CA GLN A 52 -4.60 -13.47 -4.14
C GLN A 52 -3.59 -12.91 -3.14
N ASP A 53 -2.69 -13.76 -2.66
CA ASP A 53 -1.51 -13.32 -1.92
C ASP A 53 -0.57 -12.58 -2.89
N ILE A 54 -0.18 -11.37 -2.50
CA ILE A 54 0.69 -10.51 -3.32
C ILE A 54 1.99 -11.21 -3.73
N ALA A 55 2.55 -12.04 -2.86
CA ALA A 55 3.78 -12.79 -3.14
C ALA A 55 3.63 -13.75 -4.34
N THR A 56 2.41 -14.17 -4.65
CA THR A 56 2.11 -15.13 -5.75
C THR A 56 1.64 -14.47 -7.04
N VAL A 57 1.33 -13.18 -7.00
CA VAL A 57 0.86 -12.44 -8.18
C VAL A 57 2.04 -12.03 -9.05
N ASP A 58 1.94 -12.26 -10.35
CA ASP A 58 2.85 -11.65 -11.32
C ASP A 58 2.55 -10.15 -11.44
N PRO A 59 3.47 -9.25 -11.06
CA PRO A 59 3.24 -7.82 -11.15
C PRO A 59 2.93 -7.34 -12.57
N SER A 60 3.46 -8.00 -13.59
CA SER A 60 3.23 -7.63 -15.00
C SER A 60 1.79 -7.90 -15.46
N SER A 61 1.02 -8.69 -14.71
CA SER A 61 -0.40 -8.94 -14.98
C SER A 61 -1.31 -7.75 -14.64
N MET A 62 -0.79 -6.75 -13.92
CA MET A 62 -1.58 -5.57 -13.55
C MET A 62 -1.86 -4.67 -14.77
N PRO A 63 -3.04 -4.04 -14.82
CA PRO A 63 -3.34 -3.05 -15.86
C PRO A 63 -2.31 -1.91 -15.85
N ALA A 64 -2.03 -1.32 -17.00
CA ALA A 64 -1.17 -0.14 -17.08
C ALA A 64 -1.68 0.97 -16.15
N HIS A 65 -0.79 1.56 -15.36
CA HIS A 65 -1.11 2.57 -14.36
C HIS A 65 0.03 3.58 -14.18
N ASP A 66 -0.31 4.76 -13.73
CA ASP A 66 0.63 5.86 -13.45
C ASP A 66 1.03 5.91 -11.98
N VAL A 67 0.12 5.49 -11.09
CA VAL A 67 0.25 5.60 -9.64
C VAL A 67 0.05 4.23 -9.00
N MET A 68 0.89 3.89 -8.05
CA MET A 68 0.75 2.71 -7.22
C MET A 68 0.51 3.12 -5.77
N LEU A 69 -0.60 2.68 -5.19
CA LEU A 69 -0.94 2.83 -3.79
C LEU A 69 -0.72 1.49 -3.10
N ALA A 70 -0.15 1.50 -1.91
CA ALA A 70 0.12 0.28 -1.16
C ALA A 70 0.02 0.49 0.34
N SER A 71 -0.65 -0.43 1.04
CA SER A 71 -0.75 -0.46 2.50
C SER A 71 -0.29 -1.83 3.02
N PRO A 72 1.02 -2.15 2.94
CA PRO A 72 1.54 -3.44 3.35
C PRO A 72 1.32 -3.68 4.84
N SER A 73 1.33 -4.95 5.25
CA SER A 73 0.97 -5.35 6.61
C SER A 73 1.74 -4.60 7.70
N CYS A 74 1.02 -3.94 8.61
CA CYS A 74 1.60 -3.27 9.77
C CYS A 74 1.81 -4.19 10.99
N VAL A 75 1.36 -5.45 10.94
CA VAL A 75 1.35 -6.37 12.10
C VAL A 75 2.74 -6.56 12.71
N GLY A 76 3.78 -6.61 11.87
CA GLY A 76 5.16 -6.70 12.34
C GLY A 76 5.77 -5.38 12.85
N HIS A 77 5.14 -4.22 12.60
CA HIS A 77 5.66 -2.89 12.94
C HIS A 77 4.95 -2.27 14.15
N THR A 78 3.65 -2.47 14.28
CA THR A 78 2.84 -1.80 15.32
C THR A 78 3.23 -2.19 16.75
N LYS A 79 3.21 -1.22 17.66
CA LYS A 79 3.37 -1.46 19.12
C LYS A 79 2.24 -2.32 19.70
N ALA A 80 1.08 -2.36 19.05
CA ALA A 80 -0.05 -3.19 19.44
C ALA A 80 0.16 -4.70 19.19
N ARG A 81 1.25 -5.11 18.51
CA ARG A 81 1.54 -6.52 18.18
C ARG A 81 1.77 -7.42 19.39
N GLY A 82 2.05 -6.83 20.55
CA GLY A 82 2.46 -7.59 21.74
C GLY A 82 3.86 -8.18 21.61
N ARG A 83 4.05 -9.44 22.08
CA ARG A 83 5.34 -10.13 22.01
C ARG A 83 5.68 -10.51 20.56
N GLU A 84 6.97 -10.42 20.19
CA GLU A 84 7.48 -10.82 18.88
C GLU A 84 7.12 -12.29 18.56
N GLN A 85 6.66 -12.55 17.34
CA GLN A 85 6.27 -13.87 16.84
C GLN A 85 6.89 -14.11 15.46
N SER A 86 7.10 -15.38 15.10
CA SER A 86 7.77 -15.77 13.85
C SER A 86 7.09 -15.23 12.58
N HIS A 87 5.75 -15.07 12.58
CA HIS A 87 5.02 -14.54 11.43
C HIS A 87 5.21 -13.02 11.23
N HIS A 88 5.73 -12.27 12.21
CA HIS A 88 5.94 -10.83 12.08
C HIS A 88 6.96 -10.50 10.97
N ASP A 89 7.97 -11.35 10.76
CA ASP A 89 8.92 -11.14 9.67
C ASP A 89 8.27 -11.34 8.30
N ALA A 90 7.39 -12.33 8.15
CA ALA A 90 6.61 -12.51 6.93
C ALA A 90 5.68 -11.30 6.67
N CYS A 91 5.03 -10.78 7.71
CA CYS A 91 4.22 -9.56 7.57
C CYS A 91 5.06 -8.34 7.16
N ARG A 92 6.27 -8.17 7.72
CA ARG A 92 7.21 -7.09 7.33
C ARG A 92 7.72 -7.26 5.90
N ALA A 93 7.90 -8.50 5.44
CA ALA A 93 8.36 -8.80 4.09
C ALA A 93 7.37 -8.34 2.99
N THR A 94 6.09 -8.13 3.33
CA THR A 94 5.12 -7.58 2.36
C THR A 94 5.52 -6.19 1.84
N ALA A 95 6.37 -5.46 2.55
CA ALA A 95 6.93 -4.20 2.06
C ALA A 95 7.90 -4.41 0.88
N ASP A 96 8.61 -5.54 0.83
CA ASP A 96 9.51 -5.90 -0.28
C ASP A 96 8.70 -6.22 -1.55
N ASP A 97 7.49 -6.77 -1.41
CA ASP A 97 6.60 -7.00 -2.56
C ASP A 97 6.18 -5.70 -3.24
N VAL A 98 6.06 -4.60 -2.49
CA VAL A 98 5.75 -3.28 -3.07
C VAL A 98 6.90 -2.83 -3.99
N LEU A 99 8.16 -3.03 -3.58
CA LEU A 99 9.34 -2.76 -4.45
C LEU A 99 9.31 -3.62 -5.72
N ARG A 100 9.01 -4.92 -5.59
CA ARG A 100 8.89 -5.84 -6.72
C ARG A 100 7.83 -5.40 -7.74
N PHE A 101 6.70 -4.92 -7.27
CA PHE A 101 5.65 -4.36 -8.14
C PHE A 101 6.10 -3.06 -8.81
N ALA A 102 6.79 -2.18 -8.08
CA ALA A 102 7.32 -0.94 -8.64
C ALA A 102 8.40 -1.18 -9.70
N GLU A 103 9.31 -2.14 -9.46
CA GLU A 103 10.34 -2.54 -10.42
C GLU A 103 9.74 -3.04 -11.74
N ALA A 104 8.73 -3.90 -11.66
CA ALA A 104 8.10 -4.50 -12.84
C ALA A 104 7.25 -3.52 -13.66
N ASN A 105 6.60 -2.55 -13.01
CA ASN A 105 5.60 -1.68 -13.65
C ASN A 105 6.09 -0.24 -13.85
N SER A 106 7.12 0.20 -13.12
CA SER A 106 7.70 1.54 -13.18
C SER A 106 6.67 2.67 -13.11
N PRO A 107 5.74 2.67 -12.11
CA PRO A 107 4.76 3.74 -11.97
C PRO A 107 5.46 5.10 -11.73
N ARG A 108 4.84 6.20 -12.18
CA ARG A 108 5.39 7.56 -12.03
C ARG A 108 5.40 8.02 -10.58
N LEU A 109 4.49 7.50 -9.77
CA LEU A 109 4.33 7.82 -8.35
C LEU A 109 3.97 6.56 -7.56
N VAL A 110 4.59 6.41 -6.40
CA VAL A 110 4.25 5.37 -5.43
C VAL A 110 3.89 6.03 -4.11
N VAL A 111 2.83 5.57 -3.47
CA VAL A 111 2.43 6.00 -2.13
C VAL A 111 2.29 4.76 -1.25
N VAL A 112 3.16 4.65 -0.26
CA VAL A 112 3.11 3.56 0.72
C VAL A 112 2.62 4.10 2.06
N GLU A 113 1.53 3.53 2.57
CA GLU A 113 1.00 3.84 3.90
C GLU A 113 1.39 2.77 4.91
N ASN A 114 1.77 3.18 6.12
CA ASN A 114 1.96 2.27 7.25
C ASN A 114 1.85 2.99 8.60
N VAL A 115 2.07 2.28 9.69
CA VAL A 115 2.20 2.88 11.03
C VAL A 115 3.54 3.62 11.15
N PRO A 116 3.62 4.70 11.97
CA PRO A 116 4.87 5.46 12.16
C PRO A 116 6.05 4.59 12.61
N GLU A 117 5.78 3.54 13.37
CA GLU A 117 6.78 2.61 13.88
C GLU A 117 7.48 1.77 12.80
N MET A 118 7.01 1.81 11.55
CA MET A 118 7.71 1.15 10.43
C MET A 118 9.15 1.64 10.29
N VAL A 119 9.45 2.89 10.62
CA VAL A 119 10.82 3.44 10.56
C VAL A 119 11.77 2.78 11.56
N GLU A 120 11.25 2.12 12.61
CA GLU A 120 12.03 1.38 13.59
C GLU A 120 12.42 -0.04 13.10
N TRP A 121 11.89 -0.47 11.95
CA TRP A 121 12.21 -1.77 11.38
C TRP A 121 13.69 -1.83 10.95
N LYS A 122 14.40 -2.87 11.38
CA LYS A 122 15.83 -3.02 11.11
C LYS A 122 16.22 -2.94 9.63
N ARG A 123 15.31 -3.34 8.72
CA ARG A 123 15.51 -3.29 7.27
C ARG A 123 14.95 -2.03 6.62
N TYR A 124 14.35 -1.10 7.39
CA TYR A 124 13.74 0.11 6.83
C TYR A 124 14.71 0.91 5.97
N GLY A 125 15.96 1.11 6.45
CA GLY A 125 16.98 1.84 5.70
C GLY A 125 17.30 1.18 4.35
N SER A 126 17.49 -0.15 4.31
CA SER A 126 17.74 -0.87 3.06
C SER A 126 16.52 -0.90 2.14
N TRP A 127 15.32 -1.05 2.69
CA TRP A 127 14.08 -0.96 1.94
C TRP A 127 13.91 0.43 1.30
N ARG A 128 14.19 1.49 2.05
CA ARG A 128 14.16 2.87 1.56
C ARG A 128 15.19 3.11 0.45
N MET A 129 16.39 2.52 0.58
CA MET A 129 17.42 2.59 -0.47
C MET A 129 16.95 1.92 -1.77
N GLY A 130 16.22 0.79 -1.68
CA GLY A 130 15.65 0.11 -2.84
C GLY A 130 14.82 1.04 -3.74
N TRP A 131 14.08 1.99 -3.17
CA TRP A 131 13.35 3.00 -3.95
C TRP A 131 14.30 3.92 -4.73
N SER A 132 15.40 4.35 -4.10
CA SER A 132 16.42 5.18 -4.77
C SER A 132 17.12 4.41 -5.88
N ASP A 133 17.39 3.12 -5.69
CA ASP A 133 18.00 2.24 -6.68
C ASP A 133 17.07 2.05 -7.90
N LEU A 134 15.76 2.07 -7.70
CA LEU A 134 14.74 2.09 -8.76
C LEU A 134 14.55 3.48 -9.41
N GLY A 135 15.28 4.50 -8.95
CA GLY A 135 15.23 5.85 -9.50
C GLY A 135 14.19 6.79 -8.89
N TYR A 136 13.51 6.39 -7.81
CA TYR A 136 12.54 7.24 -7.11
C TYR A 136 13.22 8.19 -6.13
N ARG A 137 12.65 9.39 -5.99
CA ARG A 137 12.95 10.30 -4.88
C ARG A 137 11.97 10.01 -3.76
N VAL A 138 12.47 9.79 -2.55
CA VAL A 138 11.67 9.37 -1.41
C VAL A 138 11.40 10.54 -0.48
N SER A 139 10.14 10.80 -0.19
CA SER A 139 9.64 11.73 0.83
C SER A 139 8.85 10.97 1.90
N GLU A 140 9.07 11.29 3.15
CA GLU A 140 8.43 10.65 4.30
C GLU A 140 7.63 11.69 5.08
N ASN A 141 6.34 11.40 5.33
CA ASN A 141 5.44 12.28 6.05
C ASN A 141 4.62 11.49 7.05
N ILE A 142 4.47 12.01 8.25
CA ILE A 142 3.52 11.48 9.24
C ILE A 142 2.31 12.41 9.26
N LEU A 143 1.16 11.88 8.85
CA LEU A 143 -0.11 12.62 8.83
C LEU A 143 -1.04 12.08 9.92
N ASP A 144 -1.80 12.97 10.54
CA ASP A 144 -2.91 12.60 11.42
C ASP A 144 -4.23 12.78 10.67
N ALA A 145 -5.08 11.79 10.68
CA ALA A 145 -6.40 11.87 10.03
C ALA A 145 -7.25 13.03 10.58
N ALA A 146 -7.07 13.40 11.86
CA ALA A 146 -7.74 14.54 12.46
C ALA A 146 -7.42 15.86 11.75
N ASP A 147 -6.18 16.04 11.29
CA ASP A 147 -5.76 17.23 10.55
C ASP A 147 -6.38 17.31 9.14
N CYS A 148 -6.89 16.17 8.66
CA CYS A 148 -7.57 16.03 7.37
C CYS A 148 -9.11 16.05 7.50
N GLY A 149 -9.65 16.46 8.65
CA GLY A 149 -11.10 16.58 8.88
C GLY A 149 -11.80 15.27 9.30
N VAL A 150 -11.06 14.21 9.59
CA VAL A 150 -11.61 12.95 10.13
C VAL A 150 -11.66 13.05 11.67
N PRO A 151 -12.80 12.76 12.34
CA PRO A 151 -12.92 12.85 13.80
C PRO A 151 -12.22 11.68 14.51
N GLN A 152 -10.97 11.41 14.17
CA GLN A 152 -10.13 10.35 14.73
C GLN A 152 -8.66 10.75 14.72
N HIS A 153 -8.00 10.68 15.86
CA HIS A 153 -6.54 10.71 15.92
C HIS A 153 -5.98 9.38 15.41
N ARG A 154 -5.48 9.41 14.15
CA ARG A 154 -4.90 8.26 13.47
C ARG A 154 -3.66 8.70 12.70
N ARG A 155 -2.52 8.57 13.36
CA ARG A 155 -1.23 8.91 12.74
C ARG A 155 -0.75 7.77 11.85
N ARG A 156 -0.33 8.13 10.64
CA ARG A 156 0.21 7.19 9.65
C ARG A 156 1.43 7.77 8.96
N LEU A 157 2.38 6.90 8.70
CA LEU A 157 3.52 7.19 7.83
C LEU A 157 3.06 7.04 6.38
N PHE A 158 3.38 8.05 5.58
CA PHE A 158 3.28 8.02 4.12
C PHE A 158 4.67 8.17 3.53
N VAL A 159 5.10 7.17 2.78
CA VAL A 159 6.33 7.19 1.98
C VAL A 159 5.92 7.39 0.52
N VAL A 160 6.39 8.50 -0.06
CA VAL A 160 6.01 8.96 -1.40
C VAL A 160 7.25 9.16 -2.25
#